data_81b363885b30484a39f99bb0979246c1
#
_entry.id   81b363885b30484a39f99bb0979246c1
#
_cell.length_a   1.000
_cell.length_b   1.000
_cell.length_c   1.000
_cell.angle_alpha   90.00
_cell.angle_beta   90.00
_cell.angle_gamma   90.00
#
_symmetry.space_group_name_H-M   'P 1'
#
loop_
_entity.id
_entity.type
_entity.pdbx_description
1 polymer ?
#
loop_
_entity_poly.entity_id
_entity_poly.type
_entity_poly.pdbx_seq_one_letter_code
_entity_poly.pdbx_strand_id
1 'polypeptide(L)'
;MKLPSIFNCSNDMALAANVRQYRPPKRIQHMEADLADLAQVWEDTRFAGPWGWSLATKQRYRQMGIAEELLPSDDWLAELRRLSSREFACGYIKELLAEMKDERLLGGEMKWVDNLNPNDNFQFSIFNFPFIFKSPWSSSGRGVCVSSAFDEYTQKRLQGFLSSQGGFVMDRFYADKVLDFAMEFFVNDDKRVDFLGYSVFHASENGAYGFNHVESQEELVERIGIDPEFLQRLMAYHREHLSRIAYRGPVGIDMLKTADGHIHPCLEINFRLNMGILALLLHERYGAGCTIQLTPLNPNGFEALVEKGKLMIAYRRQ
;
A
#
# COMPACT_ATOMS: atom_id res chain seq x y z
N MET A 1 10.09 -26.35 -4.96
CA MET A 1 10.30 -25.52 -6.19
C MET A 1 9.90 -24.10 -5.84
N LYS A 2 10.75 -23.10 -6.12
CA LYS A 2 10.38 -21.69 -5.95
C LYS A 2 9.42 -21.27 -7.06
N LEU A 3 8.43 -20.43 -6.74
CA LEU A 3 7.57 -19.83 -7.75
C LEU A 3 8.36 -18.77 -8.53
N PRO A 4 8.19 -18.67 -9.87
CA PRO A 4 8.76 -17.56 -10.63
C PRO A 4 8.28 -16.21 -10.11
N SER A 5 9.16 -15.25 -10.00
CA SER A 5 8.78 -13.90 -9.58
C SER A 5 8.08 -13.14 -10.72
N ILE A 6 7.02 -12.43 -10.39
CA ILE A 6 6.20 -11.68 -11.36
C ILE A 6 5.92 -10.29 -10.80
N PHE A 7 6.26 -9.25 -11.59
CA PHE A 7 5.80 -7.90 -11.33
C PHE A 7 4.38 -7.70 -11.88
N ASN A 8 3.38 -7.67 -11.00
CA ASN A 8 1.96 -7.45 -11.33
C ASN A 8 1.40 -6.29 -10.50
N CYS A 9 1.79 -5.07 -10.84
CA CYS A 9 1.37 -3.85 -10.13
C CYS A 9 -0.14 -3.56 -10.23
N SER A 10 -0.87 -4.28 -11.09
CA SER A 10 -2.33 -4.24 -11.16
C SER A 10 -3.04 -5.08 -10.10
N ASN A 11 -2.31 -5.64 -9.14
CA ASN A 11 -2.88 -6.58 -8.15
C ASN A 11 -4.10 -6.03 -7.42
N ASP A 12 -4.06 -4.78 -6.94
CA ASP A 12 -5.18 -4.19 -6.21
C ASP A 12 -6.42 -4.01 -7.10
N MET A 13 -6.22 -3.74 -8.41
CA MET A 13 -7.31 -3.71 -9.39
C MET A 13 -7.87 -5.12 -9.64
N ALA A 14 -7.03 -6.15 -9.62
CA ALA A 14 -7.45 -7.55 -9.75
C ALA A 14 -8.22 -8.02 -8.51
N LEU A 15 -7.81 -7.57 -7.30
CA LEU A 15 -8.56 -7.80 -6.05
C LEU A 15 -9.92 -7.10 -6.09
N ALA A 16 -9.99 -5.86 -6.59
CA ALA A 16 -11.26 -5.16 -6.79
C ALA A 16 -12.20 -5.93 -7.72
N ALA A 17 -11.71 -6.34 -8.89
CA ALA A 17 -12.48 -7.06 -9.89
C ALA A 17 -12.89 -8.47 -9.44
N ASN A 18 -12.08 -9.13 -8.64
CA ASN A 18 -12.31 -10.46 -8.06
C ASN A 18 -12.67 -11.55 -9.09
N VAL A 19 -12.03 -11.53 -10.26
CA VAL A 19 -12.24 -12.51 -11.31
C VAL A 19 -10.93 -13.15 -11.78
N ARG A 20 -10.98 -14.44 -12.15
CA ARG A 20 -9.80 -15.20 -12.58
C ARG A 20 -9.20 -14.68 -13.90
N GLN A 21 -10.04 -14.15 -14.79
CA GLN A 21 -9.63 -13.68 -16.12
C GLN A 21 -9.51 -12.15 -16.17
N TYR A 22 -9.18 -11.52 -15.04
CA TYR A 22 -8.96 -10.09 -15.00
C TYR A 22 -7.84 -9.67 -15.96
N ARG A 23 -8.10 -8.64 -16.74
CA ARG A 23 -7.12 -7.98 -17.59
C ARG A 23 -7.06 -6.50 -17.25
N PRO A 24 -5.90 -6.00 -16.81
CA PRO A 24 -5.78 -4.57 -16.53
C PRO A 24 -5.89 -3.73 -17.82
N PRO A 25 -6.15 -2.42 -17.70
CA PRO A 25 -6.13 -1.51 -18.84
C PRO A 25 -4.82 -1.60 -19.62
N LYS A 26 -4.85 -1.39 -20.93
CA LYS A 26 -3.67 -1.53 -21.84
C LYS A 26 -2.43 -0.79 -21.32
N ARG A 27 -2.61 0.44 -20.80
CA ARG A 27 -1.49 1.21 -20.21
C ARG A 27 -0.80 0.46 -19.06
N ILE A 28 -1.57 -0.23 -18.22
CA ILE A 28 -1.01 -0.99 -17.09
C ILE A 28 -0.38 -2.29 -17.57
N GLN A 29 -0.97 -2.96 -18.58
CA GLN A 29 -0.34 -4.13 -19.20
C GLN A 29 1.04 -3.77 -19.78
N HIS A 30 1.17 -2.63 -20.45
CA HIS A 30 2.46 -2.16 -20.95
C HIS A 30 3.44 -1.89 -19.80
N MET A 31 2.98 -1.24 -18.73
CA MET A 31 3.81 -0.98 -17.55
C MET A 31 4.32 -2.28 -16.91
N GLU A 32 3.46 -3.29 -16.77
CA GLU A 32 3.86 -4.60 -16.25
C GLU A 32 4.85 -5.33 -17.17
N ALA A 33 4.71 -5.17 -18.49
CA ALA A 33 5.63 -5.74 -19.47
C ALA A 33 6.98 -4.99 -19.47
N ASP A 34 6.95 -3.66 -19.46
CA ASP A 34 8.15 -2.82 -19.46
C ASP A 34 8.99 -3.03 -18.18
N LEU A 35 8.33 -3.26 -17.04
CA LEU A 35 8.98 -3.41 -15.73
C LEU A 35 9.08 -4.87 -15.27
N ALA A 36 8.84 -5.85 -16.14
CA ALA A 36 8.87 -7.27 -15.76
C ALA A 36 10.20 -7.69 -15.12
N ASP A 37 11.31 -7.15 -15.59
CA ASP A 37 12.66 -7.46 -15.11
C ASP A 37 12.91 -6.97 -13.67
N LEU A 38 12.06 -6.07 -13.13
CA LEU A 38 12.11 -5.67 -11.73
C LEU A 38 11.97 -6.87 -10.78
N ALA A 39 11.27 -7.92 -11.22
CA ALA A 39 11.09 -9.14 -10.45
C ALA A 39 12.41 -9.82 -10.04
N GLN A 40 13.50 -9.59 -10.77
CA GLN A 40 14.84 -10.09 -10.45
C GLN A 40 15.39 -9.55 -9.12
N VAL A 41 14.86 -8.43 -8.62
CA VAL A 41 15.31 -7.87 -7.34
C VAL A 41 14.94 -8.78 -6.17
N TRP A 42 13.82 -9.50 -6.24
CA TRP A 42 13.34 -10.37 -5.15
C TRP A 42 13.27 -11.86 -5.51
N GLU A 43 13.67 -12.27 -6.72
CA GLU A 43 13.54 -13.65 -7.20
C GLU A 43 14.29 -14.67 -6.35
N ASP A 44 15.48 -14.33 -5.88
CA ASP A 44 16.34 -15.21 -5.06
C ASP A 44 16.22 -14.95 -3.55
N THR A 45 15.24 -14.20 -3.15
CA THR A 45 14.95 -13.86 -1.75
C THR A 45 13.80 -14.70 -1.19
N ARG A 46 13.46 -14.49 0.08
CA ARG A 46 12.25 -15.05 0.70
C ARG A 46 10.93 -14.47 0.14
N PHE A 47 11.04 -13.42 -0.68
CA PHE A 47 9.91 -12.77 -1.33
C PHE A 47 9.61 -13.35 -2.72
N ALA A 48 10.30 -14.42 -3.15
CA ALA A 48 10.11 -15.04 -4.45
C ALA A 48 8.63 -15.38 -4.69
N GLY A 49 8.11 -14.97 -5.85
CA GLY A 49 6.71 -15.07 -6.21
C GLY A 49 6.16 -13.78 -6.82
N PRO A 50 4.84 -13.59 -6.85
CA PRO A 50 4.25 -12.42 -7.46
C PRO A 50 4.38 -11.19 -6.56
N TRP A 51 4.35 -10.01 -7.17
CA TRP A 51 4.19 -8.75 -6.45
C TRP A 51 2.97 -8.79 -5.51
N GLY A 52 1.87 -9.35 -5.97
CA GLY A 52 0.69 -9.58 -5.16
C GLY A 52 -0.16 -10.75 -5.67
N TRP A 53 -0.85 -11.39 -4.75
CA TRP A 53 -1.74 -12.50 -5.02
C TRP A 53 -3.18 -12.04 -5.27
N SER A 54 -3.83 -12.69 -6.22
CA SER A 54 -5.25 -12.56 -6.55
C SER A 54 -5.72 -13.80 -7.33
N LEU A 55 -7.01 -13.95 -7.57
CA LEU A 55 -7.53 -14.99 -8.47
C LEU A 55 -6.90 -14.93 -9.85
N ALA A 56 -6.66 -13.72 -10.37
CA ALA A 56 -6.02 -13.51 -11.67
C ALA A 56 -4.55 -13.94 -11.65
N THR A 57 -3.82 -13.63 -10.60
CA THR A 57 -2.42 -14.04 -10.43
C THR A 57 -2.32 -15.57 -10.33
N LYS A 58 -3.17 -16.22 -9.53
CA LYS A 58 -3.26 -17.68 -9.47
C LYS A 58 -3.52 -18.29 -10.85
N GLN A 59 -4.46 -17.71 -11.61
CA GLN A 59 -4.77 -18.18 -12.97
C GLN A 59 -3.58 -18.03 -13.92
N ARG A 60 -2.80 -16.94 -13.79
CA ARG A 60 -1.59 -16.75 -14.57
C ARG A 60 -0.54 -17.85 -14.30
N TYR A 61 -0.32 -18.21 -13.04
CA TYR A 61 0.58 -19.31 -12.68
C TYR A 61 0.11 -20.68 -13.21
N ARG A 62 -1.21 -20.95 -13.19
CA ARG A 62 -1.78 -22.15 -13.82
C ARG A 62 -1.47 -22.20 -15.33
N GLN A 63 -1.58 -21.06 -16.03
CA GLN A 63 -1.24 -20.96 -17.45
C GLN A 63 0.26 -21.16 -17.73
N MET A 64 1.11 -20.87 -16.75
CA MET A 64 2.55 -21.16 -16.80
C MET A 64 2.89 -22.62 -16.45
N GLY A 65 1.89 -23.47 -16.17
CA GLY A 65 2.09 -24.88 -15.83
C GLY A 65 2.54 -25.14 -14.38
N ILE A 66 2.35 -24.17 -13.48
CA ILE A 66 2.65 -24.37 -12.06
C ILE A 66 1.59 -25.30 -11.44
N ALA A 67 2.05 -26.30 -10.71
CA ALA A 67 1.20 -27.30 -10.05
C ALA A 67 0.31 -26.64 -8.99
N GLU A 68 -0.95 -27.13 -8.87
CA GLU A 68 -1.97 -26.53 -8.01
C GLU A 68 -1.57 -26.54 -6.52
N GLU A 69 -0.82 -27.55 -6.10
CA GLU A 69 -0.35 -27.74 -4.71
C GLU A 69 0.64 -26.65 -4.27
N LEU A 70 1.23 -25.94 -5.24
CA LEU A 70 2.14 -24.80 -4.98
C LEU A 70 1.42 -23.46 -4.96
N LEU A 71 0.13 -23.44 -5.32
CA LEU A 71 -0.66 -22.23 -5.43
C LEU A 71 -1.55 -22.05 -4.19
N PRO A 72 -1.83 -20.80 -3.78
CA PRO A 72 -2.74 -20.56 -2.66
C PRO A 72 -4.15 -21.07 -2.96
N SER A 73 -4.87 -21.52 -1.92
CA SER A 73 -6.27 -21.90 -2.04
C SER A 73 -7.15 -20.69 -2.39
N ASP A 74 -8.32 -20.94 -2.97
CA ASP A 74 -9.27 -19.88 -3.29
C ASP A 74 -9.82 -19.22 -2.01
N ASP A 75 -9.97 -20.00 -0.90
CA ASP A 75 -10.39 -19.47 0.40
C ASP A 75 -9.34 -18.51 0.99
N TRP A 76 -8.05 -18.87 0.88
CA TRP A 76 -6.97 -17.97 1.28
C TRP A 76 -6.96 -16.68 0.45
N LEU A 77 -7.22 -16.77 -0.86
CA LEU A 77 -7.32 -15.60 -1.74
C LEU A 77 -8.54 -14.73 -1.41
N ALA A 78 -9.65 -15.33 -0.99
CA ALA A 78 -10.83 -14.60 -0.54
C ALA A 78 -10.54 -13.83 0.76
N GLU A 79 -9.84 -14.46 1.70
CA GLU A 79 -9.41 -13.82 2.94
C GLU A 79 -8.37 -12.71 2.66
N LEU A 80 -7.38 -12.96 1.81
CA LEU A 80 -6.42 -11.94 1.37
C LEU A 80 -7.14 -10.71 0.78
N ARG A 81 -8.16 -10.94 -0.07
CA ARG A 81 -8.95 -9.85 -0.63
C ARG A 81 -9.65 -9.05 0.45
N ARG A 82 -10.24 -9.69 1.45
CA ARG A 82 -10.88 -9.03 2.60
C ARG A 82 -9.88 -8.20 3.39
N LEU A 83 -8.72 -8.76 3.72
CA LEU A 83 -7.64 -8.10 4.46
C LEU A 83 -7.07 -6.91 3.70
N SER A 84 -6.96 -7.00 2.37
CA SER A 84 -6.46 -5.92 1.51
C SER A 84 -7.47 -4.80 1.26
N SER A 85 -8.69 -4.90 1.81
CA SER A 85 -9.68 -3.83 1.72
C SER A 85 -9.38 -2.71 2.72
N ARG A 86 -9.57 -1.48 2.32
CA ARG A 86 -9.55 -0.34 3.25
C ARG A 86 -10.66 -0.38 4.31
N GLU A 87 -11.72 -1.16 4.09
CA GLU A 87 -12.69 -1.49 5.14
C GLU A 87 -12.01 -2.19 6.32
N PHE A 88 -11.14 -3.18 6.05
CA PHE A 88 -10.37 -3.85 7.09
C PHE A 88 -9.47 -2.85 7.83
N ALA A 89 -8.79 -1.96 7.12
CA ALA A 89 -7.97 -0.92 7.73
C ALA A 89 -8.77 0.01 8.67
N CYS A 90 -10.05 0.30 8.35
CA CYS A 90 -10.95 1.06 9.24
C CYS A 90 -11.23 0.35 10.56
N GLY A 91 -11.42 -0.97 10.55
CA GLY A 91 -11.56 -1.76 11.77
C GLY A 91 -10.26 -1.77 12.57
N TYR A 92 -9.17 -2.04 11.87
CA TYR A 92 -7.83 -2.12 12.44
C TYR A 92 -7.40 -0.84 13.16
N ILE A 93 -7.59 0.33 12.55
CA ILE A 93 -7.22 1.60 13.20
C ILE A 93 -8.07 1.91 14.43
N LYS A 94 -9.35 1.55 14.44
CA LYS A 94 -10.20 1.72 15.63
C LYS A 94 -9.69 0.91 16.81
N GLU A 95 -9.29 -0.34 16.57
CA GLU A 95 -8.70 -1.20 17.61
C GLU A 95 -7.37 -0.63 18.09
N LEU A 96 -6.51 -0.18 17.17
CA LEU A 96 -5.21 0.44 17.48
C LEU A 96 -5.39 1.66 18.38
N LEU A 97 -6.25 2.59 18.03
CA LEU A 97 -6.49 3.81 18.81
C LEU A 97 -7.07 3.49 20.19
N ALA A 98 -7.99 2.52 20.28
CA ALA A 98 -8.61 2.10 21.53
C ALA A 98 -7.60 1.42 22.50
N GLU A 99 -6.62 0.70 21.95
CA GLU A 99 -5.62 -0.01 22.73
C GLU A 99 -4.45 0.90 23.12
N MET A 100 -3.87 1.63 22.18
CA MET A 100 -2.69 2.46 22.44
C MET A 100 -3.00 3.71 23.27
N LYS A 101 -4.15 4.34 23.09
CA LYS A 101 -4.62 5.54 23.82
C LYS A 101 -3.56 6.64 23.91
N ASP A 102 -2.88 6.91 22.80
CA ASP A 102 -1.83 7.91 22.70
C ASP A 102 -2.35 9.12 21.92
N GLU A 103 -2.25 10.31 22.51
CA GLU A 103 -2.78 11.55 21.94
C GLU A 103 -2.10 11.98 20.64
N ARG A 104 -0.91 11.44 20.35
CA ARG A 104 -0.19 11.67 19.07
C ARG A 104 -0.81 10.94 17.89
N LEU A 105 -1.75 10.03 18.12
CA LEU A 105 -2.36 9.22 17.08
C LEU A 105 -3.59 9.90 16.46
N LEU A 106 -3.59 9.96 15.14
CA LEU A 106 -4.66 10.44 14.28
C LEU A 106 -5.50 9.26 13.72
N GLY A 107 -6.54 9.57 12.94
CA GLY A 107 -7.35 8.58 12.23
C GLY A 107 -8.67 8.23 12.91
N GLY A 108 -9.02 8.93 14.00
CA GLY A 108 -10.31 8.74 14.67
C GLY A 108 -11.54 9.05 13.80
N GLU A 109 -11.36 9.84 12.75
CA GLU A 109 -12.38 10.18 11.75
C GLU A 109 -12.53 9.14 10.64
N MET A 110 -11.62 8.18 10.51
CA MET A 110 -11.65 7.17 9.47
C MET A 110 -12.88 6.25 9.63
N LYS A 111 -13.71 6.20 8.59
CA LYS A 111 -14.98 5.47 8.57
C LYS A 111 -15.19 4.72 7.28
N TRP A 112 -15.76 3.52 7.39
CA TRP A 112 -16.33 2.79 6.28
C TRP A 112 -17.76 3.28 5.99
N VAL A 113 -18.08 3.46 4.70
CA VAL A 113 -19.38 3.89 4.21
C VAL A 113 -19.81 2.96 3.08
N ASP A 114 -20.93 2.23 3.28
CA ASP A 114 -21.50 1.27 2.33
C ASP A 114 -22.81 1.75 1.71
N ASN A 115 -23.32 2.90 2.13
CA ASN A 115 -24.47 3.54 1.53
C ASN A 115 -24.35 5.07 1.59
N LEU A 116 -25.06 5.75 0.70
CA LEU A 116 -25.26 7.20 0.73
C LEU A 116 -26.77 7.44 0.90
N ASN A 117 -27.24 7.48 2.13
CA ASN A 117 -28.61 7.87 2.40
C ASN A 117 -28.73 9.40 2.26
N PRO A 118 -29.65 9.94 1.43
CA PRO A 118 -29.88 11.38 1.33
C PRO A 118 -30.25 12.04 2.64
N ASN A 119 -30.80 11.28 3.59
CA ASN A 119 -31.16 11.75 4.93
C ASN A 119 -30.01 11.65 5.95
N ASP A 120 -28.97 10.87 5.66
CA ASP A 120 -27.71 10.97 6.36
C ASP A 120 -27.04 12.24 5.81
N ASN A 121 -27.52 13.39 6.31
CA ASN A 121 -26.78 14.63 6.17
C ASN A 121 -25.37 14.34 6.68
N PHE A 122 -24.50 13.90 5.77
CA PHE A 122 -23.08 14.03 5.98
C PHE A 122 -22.87 15.51 6.22
N GLN A 123 -22.89 15.88 7.50
CA GLN A 123 -22.77 17.28 7.91
C GLN A 123 -21.32 17.67 7.72
N PHE A 124 -20.87 17.66 6.43
CA PHE A 124 -19.57 18.23 6.04
C PHE A 124 -19.41 19.65 6.58
N SER A 125 -20.55 20.35 6.77
CA SER A 125 -20.59 21.70 7.35
C SER A 125 -20.19 21.79 8.82
N ILE A 126 -20.17 20.68 9.57
CA ILE A 126 -19.74 20.66 10.97
C ILE A 126 -18.21 20.56 11.09
N PHE A 127 -17.54 20.04 10.05
CA PHE A 127 -16.11 19.83 10.06
C PHE A 127 -15.40 20.97 9.31
N ASN A 128 -14.44 21.60 9.96
CA ASN A 128 -13.63 22.67 9.39
C ASN A 128 -12.43 22.18 8.55
N PHE A 129 -12.47 20.96 8.03
CA PHE A 129 -11.39 20.37 7.25
C PHE A 129 -11.94 19.57 6.06
N PRO A 130 -11.16 19.45 4.96
CA PRO A 130 -11.54 18.61 3.85
C PRO A 130 -11.45 17.13 4.19
N PHE A 131 -12.20 16.30 3.45
CA PHE A 131 -12.19 14.86 3.56
C PHE A 131 -11.45 14.23 2.37
N ILE A 132 -10.87 13.07 2.62
CA ILE A 132 -10.37 12.18 1.61
C ILE A 132 -11.25 10.92 1.57
N PHE A 133 -11.70 10.58 0.38
CA PHE A 133 -12.50 9.39 0.12
C PHE A 133 -11.67 8.42 -0.70
N LYS A 134 -11.64 7.15 -0.29
CA LYS A 134 -10.82 6.12 -0.91
C LYS A 134 -11.68 4.89 -1.22
N SER A 135 -11.63 4.38 -2.47
CA SER A 135 -12.26 3.11 -2.81
C SER A 135 -11.59 1.95 -2.05
N PRO A 136 -12.31 0.83 -1.81
CA PRO A 136 -11.79 -0.31 -1.03
C PRO A 136 -10.47 -0.86 -1.53
N TRP A 137 -10.35 -1.03 -2.84
CA TRP A 137 -9.14 -1.51 -3.50
C TRP A 137 -8.76 -0.54 -4.61
N SER A 138 -7.60 0.07 -4.49
CA SER A 138 -7.05 0.92 -5.54
C SER A 138 -5.54 1.07 -5.36
N SER A 139 -4.86 1.46 -6.41
CA SER A 139 -3.44 1.76 -6.39
C SER A 139 -3.15 3.09 -7.07
N SER A 140 -2.05 3.73 -6.67
CA SER A 140 -1.52 4.94 -7.32
C SER A 140 -2.55 6.08 -7.46
N GLY A 141 -3.31 6.37 -6.41
CA GLY A 141 -4.22 7.51 -6.31
C GLY A 141 -5.51 7.43 -7.15
N ARG A 142 -5.74 6.36 -7.92
CA ARG A 142 -6.90 6.29 -8.84
C ARG A 142 -8.24 6.18 -8.15
N GLY A 143 -8.30 5.60 -6.99
CA GLY A 143 -9.50 5.45 -6.17
C GLY A 143 -9.60 6.49 -5.07
N VAL A 144 -9.06 7.70 -5.27
CA VAL A 144 -9.04 8.77 -4.28
C VAL A 144 -9.85 9.97 -4.78
N CYS A 145 -10.56 10.60 -3.86
CA CYS A 145 -11.27 11.85 -4.07
C CYS A 145 -11.10 12.71 -2.81
N VAL A 146 -10.57 13.92 -2.95
CA VAL A 146 -10.48 14.91 -1.87
C VAL A 146 -11.55 15.96 -2.09
N SER A 147 -12.32 16.29 -1.07
CA SER A 147 -13.36 17.32 -1.16
C SER A 147 -13.64 17.95 0.21
N SER A 148 -13.92 19.25 0.19
CA SER A 148 -14.41 20.02 1.33
C SER A 148 -15.93 20.20 1.32
N ALA A 149 -16.61 19.71 0.27
CA ALA A 149 -18.06 19.86 0.09
C ALA A 149 -18.69 18.59 -0.50
N PHE A 150 -19.95 18.35 -0.15
CA PHE A 150 -20.73 17.25 -0.72
C PHE A 150 -21.49 17.73 -1.96
N ASP A 151 -20.74 18.25 -2.95
CA ASP A 151 -21.26 18.71 -4.23
C ASP A 151 -21.63 17.55 -5.18
N GLU A 152 -22.21 17.88 -6.32
CA GLU A 152 -22.64 16.89 -7.34
C GLU A 152 -21.47 16.04 -7.84
N TYR A 153 -20.28 16.64 -8.02
CA TYR A 153 -19.09 15.93 -8.45
C TYR A 153 -18.66 14.89 -7.40
N THR A 154 -18.58 15.28 -6.14
CA THR A 154 -18.24 14.41 -5.03
C THR A 154 -19.27 13.28 -4.91
N GLN A 155 -20.56 13.58 -4.92
CA GLN A 155 -21.63 12.58 -4.87
C GLN A 155 -21.50 11.55 -5.99
N LYS A 156 -21.29 11.99 -7.23
CA LYS A 156 -21.11 11.11 -8.39
C LYS A 156 -19.88 10.20 -8.24
N ARG A 157 -18.76 10.72 -7.72
CA ARG A 157 -17.56 9.94 -7.44
C ARG A 157 -17.82 8.86 -6.39
N LEU A 158 -18.44 9.21 -5.28
CA LEU A 158 -18.76 8.28 -4.19
C LEU A 158 -19.78 7.23 -4.62
N GLN A 159 -20.81 7.62 -5.38
CA GLN A 159 -21.75 6.67 -5.99
C GLN A 159 -21.03 5.67 -6.93
N GLY A 160 -19.99 6.13 -7.64
CA GLY A 160 -19.14 5.27 -8.46
C GLY A 160 -18.36 4.24 -7.61
N PHE A 161 -17.86 4.62 -6.44
CA PHE A 161 -17.20 3.67 -5.51
C PHE A 161 -18.19 2.63 -4.97
N LEU A 162 -19.38 3.09 -4.51
CA LEU A 162 -20.43 2.20 -4.03
C LEU A 162 -20.86 1.19 -5.09
N SER A 163 -21.18 1.65 -6.30
CA SER A 163 -21.68 0.77 -7.37
C SER A 163 -20.63 -0.20 -7.88
N SER A 164 -19.34 0.16 -7.87
CA SER A 164 -18.25 -0.68 -8.40
C SER A 164 -17.61 -1.59 -7.37
N GLN A 165 -17.54 -1.18 -6.11
CA GLN A 165 -16.78 -1.89 -5.08
C GLN A 165 -17.55 -2.04 -3.74
N GLY A 166 -18.81 -1.64 -3.67
CA GLY A 166 -19.69 -1.85 -2.52
C GLY A 166 -19.52 -0.86 -1.38
N GLY A 167 -18.60 0.10 -1.46
CA GLY A 167 -18.37 1.09 -0.41
C GLY A 167 -17.14 1.95 -0.66
N PHE A 168 -16.82 2.76 0.33
CA PHE A 168 -15.59 3.58 0.36
C PHE A 168 -15.19 3.90 1.80
N VAL A 169 -13.95 4.28 1.98
CA VAL A 169 -13.46 4.88 3.23
C VAL A 169 -13.53 6.39 3.12
N MET A 170 -14.06 7.02 4.17
CA MET A 170 -13.97 8.44 4.42
C MET A 170 -12.98 8.68 5.57
N ASP A 171 -12.09 9.63 5.40
CA ASP A 171 -11.13 10.03 6.41
C ASP A 171 -10.88 11.53 6.33
N ARG A 172 -10.26 12.13 7.35
CA ARG A 172 -9.77 13.50 7.29
C ARG A 172 -8.65 13.61 6.27
N PHE A 173 -8.66 14.68 5.48
CA PHE A 173 -7.52 15.05 4.65
C PHE A 173 -6.55 15.92 5.46
N TYR A 174 -5.34 15.44 5.66
CA TYR A 174 -4.30 16.11 6.43
C TYR A 174 -3.47 17.00 5.50
N ALA A 175 -3.89 18.27 5.34
CA ALA A 175 -3.21 19.23 4.48
C ALA A 175 -1.82 19.65 5.02
N ASP A 176 -1.60 19.46 6.31
CA ASP A 176 -0.37 19.71 7.05
C ASP A 176 0.57 18.50 7.11
N LYS A 177 0.30 17.46 6.29
CA LYS A 177 1.19 16.31 6.14
C LYS A 177 2.59 16.75 5.71
N VAL A 178 3.61 16.31 6.44
CA VAL A 178 5.03 16.58 6.14
C VAL A 178 5.80 15.36 5.70
N LEU A 179 5.31 14.13 6.00
CA LEU A 179 6.01 12.90 5.67
C LEU A 179 5.04 11.76 5.43
N ASP A 180 5.33 10.95 4.40
CA ASP A 180 4.77 9.61 4.22
C ASP A 180 5.85 8.57 4.57
N PHE A 181 5.51 7.58 5.38
CA PHE A 181 6.40 6.48 5.74
C PHE A 181 5.61 5.19 5.96
N ALA A 182 6.30 4.07 6.01
CA ALA A 182 5.65 2.80 6.31
C ALA A 182 6.52 1.96 7.26
N MET A 183 5.88 1.02 7.94
CA MET A 183 6.50 -0.11 8.58
C MET A 183 6.32 -1.35 7.72
N GLU A 184 7.42 -2.00 7.38
CA GLU A 184 7.44 -3.17 6.52
C GLU A 184 7.65 -4.44 7.35
N PHE A 185 6.87 -5.47 7.06
CA PHE A 185 6.85 -6.73 7.80
C PHE A 185 6.85 -7.94 6.87
N PHE A 186 7.17 -9.10 7.43
CA PHE A 186 6.93 -10.40 6.82
C PHE A 186 6.26 -11.34 7.82
N VAL A 187 5.09 -11.85 7.46
CA VAL A 187 4.36 -12.85 8.25
C VAL A 187 4.78 -14.24 7.77
N ASN A 188 5.41 -15.01 8.64
CA ASN A 188 5.88 -16.37 8.38
C ASN A 188 4.75 -17.39 8.50
N ASP A 189 4.99 -18.62 8.03
CA ASP A 189 4.03 -19.73 8.10
C ASP A 189 3.70 -20.12 9.55
N ASP A 190 4.65 -19.97 10.46
CA ASP A 190 4.50 -20.21 11.92
C ASP A 190 3.86 -19.04 12.68
N LYS A 191 3.32 -18.04 11.98
CA LYS A 191 2.74 -16.81 12.53
C LYS A 191 3.74 -15.86 13.19
N ARG A 192 5.03 -16.15 13.18
CA ARG A 192 6.04 -15.17 13.56
C ARG A 192 6.04 -14.02 12.56
N VAL A 193 6.06 -12.80 13.06
CA VAL A 193 6.10 -11.59 12.24
C VAL A 193 7.48 -10.94 12.39
N ASP A 194 8.23 -10.92 11.30
CA ASP A 194 9.51 -10.23 11.23
C ASP A 194 9.26 -8.77 10.85
N PHE A 195 9.83 -7.83 11.60
CA PHE A 195 9.93 -6.44 11.18
C PHE A 195 11.10 -6.32 10.21
N LEU A 196 10.85 -5.83 9.00
CA LEU A 196 11.85 -5.68 7.95
C LEU A 196 12.57 -4.34 8.03
N GLY A 197 11.86 -3.31 8.50
CA GLY A 197 12.38 -1.95 8.60
C GLY A 197 11.31 -0.90 8.32
N TYR A 198 11.74 0.35 8.42
CA TYR A 198 10.98 1.52 7.98
C TYR A 198 11.26 1.80 6.52
N SER A 199 10.29 2.34 5.82
CA SER A 199 10.47 2.95 4.51
C SER A 199 9.91 4.37 4.52
N VAL A 200 10.55 5.28 3.82
CA VAL A 200 10.10 6.67 3.67
C VAL A 200 9.90 6.93 2.19
N PHE A 201 8.73 7.47 1.87
CA PHE A 201 8.35 7.71 0.49
C PHE A 201 7.67 9.06 0.32
N HIS A 202 7.47 9.43 -0.92
CA HIS A 202 6.72 10.63 -1.28
C HIS A 202 5.51 10.25 -2.13
N ALA A 203 4.34 10.67 -1.69
CA ALA A 203 3.11 10.59 -2.47
C ALA A 203 2.55 12.00 -2.66
N SER A 204 2.03 12.28 -3.87
CA SER A 204 1.32 13.53 -4.14
C SER A 204 0.04 13.66 -3.29
N GLU A 205 -0.55 14.84 -3.26
CA GLU A 205 -1.83 15.09 -2.58
C GLU A 205 -2.96 14.15 -3.03
N ASN A 206 -2.91 13.69 -4.27
CA ASN A 206 -3.86 12.71 -4.82
C ASN A 206 -3.44 11.25 -4.56
N GLY A 207 -2.43 11.01 -3.73
CA GLY A 207 -1.93 9.68 -3.40
C GLY A 207 -1.18 8.97 -4.53
N ALA A 208 -0.73 9.70 -5.58
CA ALA A 208 0.11 9.11 -6.61
C ALA A 208 1.53 8.96 -6.09
N TYR A 209 2.09 7.76 -6.26
CA TYR A 209 3.46 7.44 -5.87
C TYR A 209 4.47 8.32 -6.62
N GLY A 210 5.42 8.89 -5.90
CA GLY A 210 6.53 9.65 -6.42
C GLY A 210 7.83 8.86 -6.36
N PHE A 211 8.41 8.69 -5.18
CA PHE A 211 9.68 8.01 -4.97
C PHE A 211 9.80 7.44 -3.55
N ASN A 212 10.75 6.53 -3.34
CA ASN A 212 11.21 6.10 -2.02
C ASN A 212 12.66 6.53 -1.79
N HIS A 213 13.00 6.84 -0.54
CA HIS A 213 14.37 6.92 -0.06
C HIS A 213 14.95 5.51 0.10
N VAL A 214 16.19 5.33 -0.34
CA VAL A 214 16.97 4.09 -0.15
C VAL A 214 18.14 4.46 0.76
N GLU A 215 17.89 4.41 2.05
CA GLU A 215 18.79 4.87 3.10
C GLU A 215 18.95 3.79 4.17
N SER A 216 19.92 3.94 5.07
CA SER A 216 20.04 3.06 6.24
C SER A 216 18.83 3.23 7.18
N GLN A 217 18.58 2.24 8.04
CA GLN A 217 17.47 2.35 8.97
C GLN A 217 17.66 3.48 9.98
N GLU A 218 18.90 3.81 10.34
CA GLU A 218 19.27 4.92 11.19
C GLU A 218 18.88 6.25 10.53
N GLU A 219 19.25 6.45 9.26
CA GLU A 219 18.90 7.65 8.48
C GLU A 219 17.38 7.79 8.29
N LEU A 220 16.68 6.67 8.02
CA LEU A 220 15.23 6.68 7.87
C LEU A 220 14.52 7.02 9.19
N VAL A 221 14.96 6.50 10.33
CA VAL A 221 14.42 6.83 11.65
C VAL A 221 14.67 8.30 12.00
N GLU A 222 15.87 8.83 11.68
CA GLU A 222 16.18 10.25 11.84
C GLU A 222 15.26 11.13 10.99
N ARG A 223 15.03 10.73 9.73
CA ARG A 223 14.11 11.43 8.81
C ARG A 223 12.66 11.39 9.29
N ILE A 224 12.20 10.27 9.84
CA ILE A 224 10.87 10.13 10.45
C ILE A 224 10.78 11.09 11.65
N GLY A 225 11.85 11.23 12.44
CA GLY A 225 11.98 12.22 13.51
C GLY A 225 10.86 12.09 14.54
N ILE A 226 10.56 10.88 14.95
CA ILE A 226 9.58 10.51 15.99
C ILE A 226 10.32 9.80 17.10
N ASP A 227 9.85 9.98 18.32
CA ASP A 227 10.36 9.27 19.50
C ASP A 227 10.52 7.75 19.23
N PRO A 228 11.73 7.20 19.38
CA PRO A 228 12.00 5.80 19.13
C PRO A 228 11.18 4.83 20.01
N GLU A 229 10.88 5.19 21.25
CA GLU A 229 10.06 4.36 22.14
C GLU A 229 8.62 4.27 21.64
N PHE A 230 8.09 5.38 21.12
CA PHE A 230 6.78 5.39 20.51
C PHE A 230 6.75 4.52 19.24
N LEU A 231 7.75 4.64 18.35
CA LEU A 231 7.86 3.81 17.15
C LEU A 231 7.96 2.32 17.52
N GLN A 232 8.69 1.96 18.57
CA GLN A 232 8.79 0.59 19.06
C GLN A 232 7.45 0.06 19.57
N ARG A 233 6.71 0.86 20.33
CA ARG A 233 5.37 0.50 20.80
C ARG A 233 4.41 0.27 19.63
N LEU A 234 4.42 1.16 18.67
CA LEU A 234 3.59 1.06 17.45
C LEU A 234 3.97 -0.18 16.63
N MET A 235 5.25 -0.44 16.44
CA MET A 235 5.76 -1.63 15.76
C MET A 235 5.35 -2.92 16.50
N ALA A 236 5.43 -2.93 17.84
CA ALA A 236 5.02 -4.08 18.64
C ALA A 236 3.52 -4.37 18.49
N TYR A 237 2.68 -3.33 18.50
CA TYR A 237 1.25 -3.44 18.23
C TYR A 237 1.00 -4.09 16.86
N HIS A 238 1.61 -3.56 15.81
CA HIS A 238 1.45 -4.10 14.45
C HIS A 238 1.89 -5.57 14.36
N ARG A 239 3.03 -5.93 14.93
CA ARG A 239 3.52 -7.31 14.96
C ARG A 239 2.54 -8.26 15.62
N GLU A 240 2.02 -7.89 16.77
CA GLU A 240 1.06 -8.70 17.52
C GLU A 240 -0.22 -8.93 16.71
N HIS A 241 -0.79 -7.88 16.14
CA HIS A 241 -2.02 -7.98 15.36
C HIS A 241 -1.83 -8.75 14.04
N LEU A 242 -0.73 -8.52 13.33
CA LEU A 242 -0.40 -9.28 12.13
C LEU A 242 -0.19 -10.77 12.40
N SER A 243 0.26 -11.17 13.61
CA SER A 243 0.42 -12.58 13.98
C SER A 243 -0.92 -13.33 14.11
N ARG A 244 -2.01 -12.60 14.35
CA ARG A 244 -3.36 -13.16 14.57
C ARG A 244 -4.15 -13.37 13.28
N ILE A 245 -3.77 -12.72 12.19
CA ILE A 245 -4.50 -12.81 10.91
C ILE A 245 -4.14 -14.06 10.11
N ALA A 246 -5.06 -14.49 9.22
CA ALA A 246 -4.87 -15.64 8.36
C ALA A 246 -4.10 -15.27 7.07
N TYR A 247 -2.95 -14.62 7.23
CA TYR A 247 -2.07 -14.20 6.14
C TYR A 247 -0.65 -14.74 6.32
N ARG A 248 0.08 -14.86 5.22
CA ARG A 248 1.53 -15.10 5.15
C ARG A 248 2.12 -14.33 3.98
N GLY A 249 3.29 -13.79 4.16
CA GLY A 249 3.99 -13.01 3.15
C GLY A 249 4.33 -11.60 3.58
N PRO A 250 4.76 -10.76 2.64
CA PRO A 250 5.14 -9.37 2.89
C PRO A 250 3.92 -8.49 3.19
N VAL A 251 4.07 -7.56 4.13
CA VAL A 251 3.04 -6.57 4.51
C VAL A 251 3.70 -5.23 4.71
N GLY A 252 3.12 -4.17 4.14
CA GLY A 252 3.47 -2.79 4.46
C GLY A 252 2.28 -2.06 5.07
N ILE A 253 2.52 -1.28 6.12
CA ILE A 253 1.52 -0.43 6.76
C ILE A 253 1.91 1.02 6.51
N ASP A 254 1.15 1.68 5.64
CA ASP A 254 1.39 3.07 5.25
C ASP A 254 0.88 4.03 6.32
N MET A 255 1.69 5.02 6.64
CA MET A 255 1.48 6.02 7.69
C MET A 255 1.81 7.42 7.18
N LEU A 256 1.34 8.44 7.88
CA LEU A 256 1.81 9.81 7.67
C LEU A 256 2.15 10.50 8.98
N LYS A 257 2.99 11.54 8.89
CA LYS A 257 3.26 12.49 9.96
C LYS A 257 2.83 13.89 9.54
N THR A 258 2.18 14.61 10.46
CA THR A 258 1.80 16.01 10.33
C THR A 258 2.88 16.96 10.87
N ALA A 259 2.78 18.23 10.56
CA ALA A 259 3.78 19.24 10.95
C ALA A 259 3.89 19.43 12.48
N ASP A 260 2.81 19.18 13.20
CA ASP A 260 2.75 19.21 14.67
C ASP A 260 3.27 17.93 15.33
N GLY A 261 3.71 16.94 14.53
CA GLY A 261 4.30 15.69 15.02
C GLY A 261 3.32 14.56 15.28
N HIS A 262 2.03 14.75 15.00
CA HIS A 262 1.04 13.66 15.10
C HIS A 262 1.19 12.66 13.96
N ILE A 263 0.68 11.45 14.18
CA ILE A 263 0.84 10.32 13.25
C ILE A 263 -0.51 9.68 12.96
N HIS A 264 -0.80 9.50 11.68
CA HIS A 264 -1.83 8.57 11.26
C HIS A 264 -1.19 7.18 11.14
N PRO A 265 -1.49 6.24 12.06
CA PRO A 265 -0.71 5.00 12.20
C PRO A 265 -1.09 3.91 11.21
N CYS A 266 -2.12 4.10 10.40
CA CYS A 266 -2.58 3.12 9.40
C CYS A 266 -3.48 3.78 8.36
N LEU A 267 -2.90 4.30 7.29
CA LEU A 267 -3.66 4.82 6.13
C LEU A 267 -4.17 3.69 5.23
N GLU A 268 -3.36 2.63 5.13
CA GLU A 268 -3.58 1.47 4.26
C GLU A 268 -2.67 0.32 4.71
N ILE A 269 -3.13 -0.92 4.54
CA ILE A 269 -2.33 -2.12 4.76
C ILE A 269 -2.15 -2.84 3.43
N ASN A 270 -0.91 -2.93 2.99
CA ASN A 270 -0.51 -3.55 1.74
C ASN A 270 -0.10 -5.01 1.96
N PHE A 271 -1.02 -5.97 1.81
CA PHE A 271 -0.74 -7.41 1.92
C PHE A 271 -0.10 -7.96 0.64
N ARG A 272 1.03 -7.40 0.28
CA ARG A 272 1.82 -7.71 -0.93
C ARG A 272 3.20 -7.07 -0.84
N LEU A 273 4.06 -7.38 -1.81
CA LEU A 273 5.23 -6.53 -2.06
C LEU A 273 4.78 -5.10 -2.37
N ASN A 274 5.61 -4.14 -1.96
CA ASN A 274 5.41 -2.72 -2.19
C ASN A 274 6.75 -2.03 -2.47
N MET A 275 6.69 -0.74 -2.79
CA MET A 275 7.90 0.01 -3.13
C MET A 275 8.81 0.24 -1.91
N GLY A 276 8.27 0.21 -0.69
CA GLY A 276 9.06 0.28 0.55
C GLY A 276 9.93 -0.96 0.73
N ILE A 277 9.35 -2.17 0.63
CA ILE A 277 10.12 -3.42 0.70
C ILE A 277 11.16 -3.48 -0.44
N LEU A 278 10.81 -3.02 -1.64
CA LEU A 278 11.75 -2.93 -2.75
C LEU A 278 12.92 -1.99 -2.40
N ALA A 279 12.65 -0.85 -1.77
CA ALA A 279 13.70 0.08 -1.32
C ALA A 279 14.63 -0.57 -0.29
N LEU A 280 14.10 -1.36 0.66
CA LEU A 280 14.91 -2.12 1.61
C LEU A 280 15.83 -3.15 0.90
N LEU A 281 15.30 -3.91 -0.05
CA LEU A 281 16.08 -4.87 -0.84
C LEU A 281 17.17 -4.19 -1.68
N LEU A 282 16.88 -3.01 -2.20
CA LEU A 282 17.87 -2.23 -2.95
C LEU A 282 18.95 -1.66 -2.03
N HIS A 283 18.58 -1.25 -0.81
CA HIS A 283 19.56 -0.85 0.19
C HIS A 283 20.53 -1.99 0.54
N GLU A 284 20.02 -3.21 0.78
CA GLU A 284 20.86 -4.38 1.02
C GLU A 284 21.83 -4.66 -0.14
N ARG A 285 21.37 -4.41 -1.38
CA ARG A 285 22.16 -4.71 -2.59
C ARG A 285 23.15 -3.63 -2.97
N TYR A 286 22.82 -2.37 -2.80
CA TYR A 286 23.58 -1.23 -3.34
C TYR A 286 24.07 -0.23 -2.27
N GLY A 287 23.63 -0.36 -1.02
CA GLY A 287 23.94 0.55 0.08
C GLY A 287 23.01 1.77 0.14
N ALA A 288 23.31 2.67 1.09
CA ALA A 288 22.54 3.88 1.36
C ALA A 288 22.81 5.03 0.38
N GLY A 289 22.03 6.10 0.51
CA GLY A 289 22.24 7.35 -0.22
C GLY A 289 21.64 7.30 -1.64
N CYS A 290 20.53 6.58 -1.81
CA CYS A 290 19.85 6.45 -3.10
C CYS A 290 18.38 6.85 -2.98
N THR A 291 17.79 7.17 -4.12
CA THR A 291 16.35 7.36 -4.27
C THR A 291 15.85 6.48 -5.42
N ILE A 292 14.76 5.76 -5.22
CA ILE A 292 14.12 4.98 -6.28
C ILE A 292 12.81 5.63 -6.70
N GLN A 293 12.61 5.81 -7.99
CA GLN A 293 11.36 6.34 -8.55
C GLN A 293 10.94 5.66 -9.83
N LEU A 294 9.64 5.64 -10.09
CA LEU A 294 9.06 5.25 -11.35
C LEU A 294 8.90 6.50 -12.24
N THR A 295 9.56 6.51 -13.40
CA THR A 295 9.57 7.68 -14.30
C THR A 295 9.47 7.26 -15.77
N PRO A 296 8.80 8.05 -16.63
CA PRO A 296 8.77 7.80 -18.08
C PRO A 296 10.04 8.29 -18.83
N LEU A 297 10.89 9.07 -18.16
CA LEU A 297 12.11 9.64 -18.74
C LEU A 297 13.26 9.44 -17.74
N ASN A 298 14.46 9.15 -18.26
CA ASN A 298 15.65 9.09 -17.40
C ASN A 298 15.99 10.48 -16.87
N PRO A 299 15.81 10.76 -15.57
CA PRO A 299 16.22 12.03 -15.00
C PRO A 299 17.76 12.14 -15.04
N ASN A 300 18.29 13.32 -15.31
CA ASN A 300 19.72 13.54 -15.30
C ASN A 300 20.37 13.10 -13.98
N GLY A 301 21.39 12.25 -14.07
CA GLY A 301 22.14 11.73 -12.93
C GLY A 301 21.50 10.54 -12.24
N PHE A 302 20.48 9.91 -12.82
CA PHE A 302 19.94 8.63 -12.37
C PHE A 302 20.47 7.48 -13.22
N GLU A 303 20.67 6.33 -12.57
CA GLU A 303 20.93 5.06 -13.24
C GLU A 303 19.61 4.31 -13.40
N ALA A 304 19.39 3.68 -14.55
CA ALA A 304 18.23 2.84 -14.76
C ALA A 304 18.44 1.48 -14.07
N LEU A 305 17.55 1.10 -13.16
CA LEU A 305 17.47 -0.27 -12.64
C LEU A 305 16.80 -1.19 -13.64
N VAL A 306 15.75 -0.72 -14.27
CA VAL A 306 15.04 -1.38 -15.34
C VAL A 306 14.69 -0.34 -16.38
N GLU A 307 15.24 -0.49 -17.58
CA GLU A 307 14.96 0.35 -18.74
C GLU A 307 14.44 -0.52 -19.86
N LYS A 308 13.11 -0.51 -20.07
CA LYS A 308 12.48 -1.23 -21.14
C LYS A 308 11.21 -0.50 -21.57
N GLY A 309 11.05 -0.27 -22.87
CA GLY A 309 9.88 0.44 -23.36
C GLY A 309 9.86 1.92 -22.98
N LYS A 310 8.72 2.40 -22.44
CA LYS A 310 8.47 3.81 -22.12
C LYS A 310 8.54 4.13 -20.62
N LEU A 311 8.73 3.13 -19.78
CA LEU A 311 8.77 3.29 -18.34
C LEU A 311 10.08 2.75 -17.79
N MET A 312 10.59 3.44 -16.80
CA MET A 312 11.86 3.16 -16.18
C MET A 312 11.70 3.19 -14.66
N ILE A 313 12.35 2.27 -13.96
CA ILE A 313 12.69 2.47 -12.57
C ILE A 313 14.11 2.97 -12.54
N ALA A 314 14.24 4.20 -12.10
CA ALA A 314 15.51 4.88 -12.00
C ALA A 314 15.90 5.02 -10.53
N TYR A 315 17.18 4.88 -10.24
CA TYR A 315 17.70 5.17 -8.94
C TYR A 315 18.89 6.14 -9.04
N ARG A 316 19.06 6.99 -8.04
CA ARG A 316 20.14 7.97 -7.97
C ARG A 316 20.88 7.81 -6.65
N ARG A 317 22.21 7.72 -6.71
CA ARG A 317 23.06 7.99 -5.54
C ARG A 317 23.04 9.50 -5.25
N GLN A 318 22.84 9.82 -4.00
CA GLN A 318 22.94 11.22 -3.52
C GLN A 318 24.40 11.61 -3.37
#